data_170cbfcb980852b3472a505dd4a77b6b
#
_entry.id   170cbfcb980852b3472a505dd4a77b6b
#
_cell.length_a   1.000
_cell.length_b   1.000
_cell.length_c   1.000
_cell.angle_alpha   90.00
_cell.angle_beta   90.00
_cell.angle_gamma   90.00
#
_symmetry.space_group_name_H-M   'P 1'
#
loop_
_entity.id
_entity.type
_entity.pdbx_description
1 polymer ?
#
loop_
_entity_poly.entity_id
_entity_poly.type
_entity_poly.pdbx_seq_one_letter_code
_entity_poly.pdbx_strand_id
1 'polypeptide(L)'
;MNLVLNEEETMIKDAANDFLVENAGPDHLRNLRDDPDSKGFSESLWGQMIDLGWPSLLVPEEFGGLDFSHIGMGQIMQQVGCHLATSPLLITGILGVTLLKSSSSNHWKAKILPLIAQGKTKMAIAIDETSRHDPQVIQTKLTPKAGEYVLNGTKLNVVDGQVADSFIVIAKIPGEKPKEPDDICFVIVGSNQKGISVKNNLLIDSRKTSSLIFSDVKVTDKQILKFNESSESILQKLLSTANIYLSAELLGIAEKAFELTMQYLKTRSQFGVKIGSFQALQHRAANLWAEIELGKSIVLKALRSLDEIDKDINKIASMAKAKTSKIAENATNEGIQMHGGIGMTDEFYIGFYLKRAKVSQMLFGDWKYHLDRAAYLSGY
;
A
#
# COMPACT_ATOMS: atom_id res chain seq x y z
N MET A 1 16.92 -19.84 -4.47
CA MET A 1 16.03 -18.67 -4.69
C MET A 1 16.43 -17.99 -6.00
N ASN A 2 15.55 -17.94 -6.97
CA ASN A 2 15.82 -17.24 -8.23
C ASN A 2 15.42 -15.76 -8.08
N LEU A 3 16.31 -14.81 -8.35
CA LEU A 3 16.05 -13.35 -8.29
C LEU A 3 15.82 -12.76 -9.70
N VAL A 4 15.26 -13.55 -10.60
CA VAL A 4 14.89 -13.16 -11.95
C VAL A 4 13.41 -13.49 -12.16
N LEU A 5 12.67 -12.62 -12.83
CA LEU A 5 11.29 -12.88 -13.23
C LEU A 5 11.24 -14.02 -14.25
N ASN A 6 10.21 -14.84 -14.18
CA ASN A 6 9.89 -15.80 -15.25
C ASN A 6 9.14 -15.10 -16.41
N GLU A 7 8.81 -15.86 -17.46
CA GLU A 7 8.13 -15.31 -18.64
C GLU A 7 6.73 -14.74 -18.29
N GLU A 8 5.94 -15.44 -17.50
CA GLU A 8 4.60 -14.99 -17.09
C GLU A 8 4.66 -13.72 -16.23
N GLU A 9 5.57 -13.68 -15.25
CA GLU A 9 5.80 -12.52 -14.40
C GLU A 9 6.25 -11.29 -15.21
N THR A 10 7.07 -11.52 -16.26
CA THR A 10 7.51 -10.48 -17.18
C THR A 10 6.34 -10.00 -18.05
N MET A 11 5.54 -10.90 -18.60
CA MET A 11 4.36 -10.56 -19.40
C MET A 11 3.36 -9.70 -18.61
N ILE A 12 3.10 -10.04 -17.34
CA ILE A 12 2.23 -9.25 -16.47
C ILE A 12 2.80 -7.84 -16.24
N LYS A 13 4.10 -7.73 -15.99
CA LYS A 13 4.77 -6.44 -15.83
C LYS A 13 4.60 -5.57 -17.07
N ASP A 14 4.87 -6.14 -18.25
CA ASP A 14 4.82 -5.41 -19.52
C ASP A 14 3.39 -5.01 -19.86
N ALA A 15 2.42 -5.91 -19.69
CA ALA A 15 1.00 -5.59 -19.88
C ALA A 15 0.51 -4.49 -18.92
N ALA A 16 0.94 -4.53 -17.65
CA ALA A 16 0.60 -3.49 -16.69
C ALA A 16 1.24 -2.14 -17.04
N ASN A 17 2.50 -2.16 -17.51
CA ASN A 17 3.17 -0.95 -18.01
C ASN A 17 2.41 -0.34 -19.19
N ASP A 18 2.11 -1.13 -20.22
CA ASP A 18 1.47 -0.66 -21.44
C ASP A 18 0.09 -0.05 -21.13
N PHE A 19 -0.70 -0.73 -20.31
CA PHE A 19 -1.99 -0.23 -19.87
C PHE A 19 -1.86 1.12 -19.12
N LEU A 20 -0.93 1.21 -18.16
CA LEU A 20 -0.79 2.42 -17.33
C LEU A 20 -0.12 3.59 -18.06
N VAL A 21 0.72 3.34 -19.07
CA VAL A 21 1.24 4.40 -19.96
C VAL A 21 0.10 5.14 -20.65
N GLU A 22 -0.93 4.41 -21.09
CA GLU A 22 -2.05 5.00 -21.84
C GLU A 22 -3.11 5.62 -20.93
N ASN A 23 -3.34 5.07 -19.72
CA ASN A 23 -4.50 5.38 -18.91
C ASN A 23 -4.21 6.12 -17.59
N ALA A 24 -2.94 6.22 -17.20
CA ALA A 24 -2.51 6.88 -15.96
C ALA A 24 -1.38 7.88 -16.22
N GLY A 25 -0.64 8.26 -15.19
CA GLY A 25 0.51 9.14 -15.29
C GLY A 25 0.28 10.51 -14.67
N PRO A 26 1.29 11.40 -14.76
CA PRO A 26 1.27 12.68 -14.06
C PRO A 26 0.10 13.60 -14.44
N ASP A 27 -0.31 13.62 -15.71
CA ASP A 27 -1.44 14.47 -16.14
C ASP A 27 -2.78 13.93 -15.62
N HIS A 28 -2.94 12.62 -15.58
CA HIS A 28 -4.10 11.99 -14.94
C HIS A 28 -4.14 12.32 -13.43
N LEU A 29 -3.00 12.25 -12.75
CA LEU A 29 -2.89 12.62 -11.34
C LEU A 29 -3.16 14.12 -11.12
N ARG A 30 -2.72 15.00 -12.02
CA ARG A 30 -3.00 16.44 -11.97
C ARG A 30 -4.50 16.70 -12.06
N ASN A 31 -5.20 16.05 -12.99
CA ASN A 31 -6.66 16.16 -13.10
C ASN A 31 -7.37 15.73 -11.81
N LEU A 32 -6.93 14.63 -11.17
CA LEU A 32 -7.45 14.19 -9.88
C LEU A 32 -7.17 15.18 -8.75
N ARG A 33 -6.01 15.84 -8.76
CA ARG A 33 -5.62 16.85 -7.78
C ARG A 33 -6.50 18.10 -7.88
N ASP A 34 -6.75 18.53 -9.10
CA ASP A 34 -7.44 19.80 -9.41
C ASP A 34 -8.97 19.64 -9.39
N ASP A 35 -9.49 18.42 -9.31
CA ASP A 35 -10.91 18.13 -9.15
C ASP A 35 -11.30 18.18 -7.65
N PRO A 36 -12.12 19.18 -7.23
CA PRO A 36 -12.55 19.31 -5.85
C PRO A 36 -13.43 18.15 -5.37
N ASP A 37 -14.13 17.49 -6.30
CA ASP A 37 -15.04 16.37 -6.02
C ASP A 37 -14.34 15.02 -6.13
N SER A 38 -13.05 15.01 -6.45
CA SER A 38 -12.24 13.80 -6.56
C SER A 38 -12.38 12.90 -5.33
N LYS A 39 -12.56 11.62 -5.55
CA LYS A 39 -12.54 10.60 -4.49
C LYS A 39 -11.11 10.15 -4.10
N GLY A 40 -10.07 10.76 -4.65
CA GLY A 40 -8.66 10.39 -4.48
C GLY A 40 -8.19 9.28 -5.43
N PHE A 41 -9.07 8.81 -6.32
CA PHE A 41 -8.78 7.92 -7.45
C PHE A 41 -9.83 8.10 -8.55
N SER A 42 -9.53 7.60 -9.75
CA SER A 42 -10.45 7.61 -10.91
C SER A 42 -11.30 6.34 -10.92
N GLU A 43 -12.63 6.50 -10.87
CA GLU A 43 -13.58 5.38 -11.04
C GLU A 43 -13.44 4.73 -12.43
N SER A 44 -13.14 5.52 -13.47
CA SER A 44 -12.91 5.00 -14.82
C SER A 44 -11.66 4.12 -14.88
N LEU A 45 -10.53 4.59 -14.34
CA LEU A 45 -9.30 3.82 -14.26
C LEU A 45 -9.50 2.54 -13.42
N TRP A 46 -10.22 2.65 -12.30
CA TRP A 46 -10.55 1.49 -11.47
C TRP A 46 -11.41 0.47 -12.23
N GLY A 47 -12.42 0.93 -13.00
CA GLY A 47 -13.21 0.06 -13.84
C GLY A 47 -12.38 -0.71 -14.86
N GLN A 48 -11.44 -0.06 -15.53
CA GLN A 48 -10.52 -0.71 -16.46
C GLN A 48 -9.59 -1.72 -15.76
N MET A 49 -9.11 -1.42 -14.53
CA MET A 49 -8.33 -2.37 -13.73
C MET A 49 -9.16 -3.61 -13.34
N ILE A 50 -10.47 -3.44 -13.10
CA ILE A 50 -11.41 -4.55 -12.85
C ILE A 50 -11.55 -5.40 -14.12
N ASP A 51 -11.72 -4.80 -15.27
CA ASP A 51 -11.85 -5.51 -16.55
C ASP A 51 -10.58 -6.32 -16.88
N LEU A 52 -9.41 -5.84 -16.46
CA LEU A 52 -8.13 -6.57 -16.53
C LEU A 52 -7.97 -7.65 -15.43
N GLY A 53 -8.91 -7.78 -14.54
CA GLY A 53 -8.89 -8.80 -13.48
C GLY A 53 -7.94 -8.50 -12.31
N TRP A 54 -7.40 -7.28 -12.17
CA TRP A 54 -6.42 -6.96 -11.12
C TRP A 54 -6.94 -7.20 -9.70
N PRO A 55 -8.18 -6.82 -9.32
CA PRO A 55 -8.71 -7.12 -7.98
C PRO A 55 -8.91 -8.61 -7.72
N SER A 56 -9.08 -9.42 -8.77
CA SER A 56 -9.32 -10.87 -8.67
C SER A 56 -8.03 -11.69 -8.58
N LEU A 57 -6.86 -11.07 -8.85
CA LEU A 57 -5.60 -11.78 -9.06
C LEU A 57 -5.20 -12.67 -7.87
N LEU A 58 -5.35 -12.17 -6.64
CA LEU A 58 -5.02 -12.91 -5.41
C LEU A 58 -6.22 -13.63 -4.77
N VAL A 59 -7.42 -13.45 -5.30
CA VAL A 59 -8.62 -14.12 -4.81
C VAL A 59 -8.57 -15.60 -5.24
N PRO A 60 -8.86 -16.57 -4.32
CA PRO A 60 -8.89 -17.99 -4.68
C PRO A 60 -9.92 -18.30 -5.79
N GLU A 61 -9.60 -19.28 -6.62
CA GLU A 61 -10.47 -19.71 -7.73
C GLU A 61 -11.87 -20.11 -7.29
N GLU A 62 -12.00 -20.76 -6.12
CA GLU A 62 -13.29 -21.15 -5.54
C GLU A 62 -14.22 -19.94 -5.25
N PHE A 63 -13.67 -18.72 -5.16
CA PHE A 63 -14.40 -17.48 -4.99
C PHE A 63 -14.40 -16.60 -6.24
N GLY A 64 -14.05 -17.14 -7.40
CA GLY A 64 -14.07 -16.46 -8.70
C GLY A 64 -12.86 -15.61 -8.98
N GLY A 65 -11.74 -15.85 -8.32
CA GLY A 65 -10.44 -15.22 -8.58
C GLY A 65 -9.53 -16.06 -9.47
N LEU A 66 -8.26 -15.63 -9.55
CA LEU A 66 -7.22 -16.26 -10.36
C LEU A 66 -6.18 -17.02 -9.50
N ASP A 67 -6.20 -16.82 -8.19
CA ASP A 67 -5.23 -17.37 -7.21
C ASP A 67 -3.76 -17.29 -7.69
N PHE A 68 -3.41 -16.17 -8.29
CA PHE A 68 -2.11 -15.94 -8.90
C PHE A 68 -1.04 -15.57 -7.86
N SER A 69 0.23 -15.52 -8.30
CA SER A 69 1.36 -15.25 -7.41
C SER A 69 1.41 -13.81 -6.88
N HIS A 70 1.96 -13.67 -5.69
CA HIS A 70 2.28 -12.36 -5.12
C HIS A 70 3.35 -11.61 -5.94
N ILE A 71 4.22 -12.33 -6.66
CA ILE A 71 5.20 -11.71 -7.55
C ILE A 71 4.48 -10.99 -8.69
N GLY A 72 3.52 -11.65 -9.37
CA GLY A 72 2.75 -11.03 -10.45
C GLY A 72 2.01 -9.76 -10.00
N MET A 73 1.30 -9.82 -8.88
CA MET A 73 0.66 -8.65 -8.29
C MET A 73 1.69 -7.57 -7.89
N GLY A 74 2.87 -7.98 -7.43
CA GLY A 74 3.97 -7.06 -7.10
C GLY A 74 4.50 -6.31 -8.31
N GLN A 75 4.55 -6.95 -9.49
CA GLN A 75 4.91 -6.29 -10.75
C GLN A 75 3.86 -5.23 -11.13
N ILE A 76 2.57 -5.51 -10.97
CA ILE A 76 1.50 -4.51 -11.15
C ILE A 76 1.71 -3.32 -10.20
N MET A 77 1.96 -3.57 -8.91
CA MET A 77 2.18 -2.50 -7.93
C MET A 77 3.44 -1.68 -8.22
N GLN A 78 4.48 -2.27 -8.79
CA GLN A 78 5.65 -1.53 -9.27
C GLN A 78 5.27 -0.58 -10.41
N GLN A 79 4.45 -1.02 -11.37
CA GLN A 79 3.95 -0.17 -12.46
C GLN A 79 2.97 0.91 -11.95
N VAL A 80 2.15 0.61 -10.96
CA VAL A 80 1.32 1.61 -10.24
C VAL A 80 2.20 2.75 -9.71
N GLY A 81 3.36 2.43 -9.14
CA GLY A 81 4.35 3.43 -8.71
C GLY A 81 4.98 4.21 -9.87
N CYS A 82 5.41 3.51 -10.94
CA CYS A 82 5.99 4.11 -12.14
C CYS A 82 5.08 5.17 -12.77
N HIS A 83 3.79 4.89 -12.82
CA HIS A 83 2.80 5.73 -13.52
C HIS A 83 1.92 6.56 -12.57
N LEU A 84 2.24 6.62 -11.26
CA LEU A 84 1.51 7.37 -10.24
C LEU A 84 0.00 7.04 -10.21
N ALA A 85 -0.38 5.83 -10.61
CA ALA A 85 -1.76 5.42 -10.62
C ALA A 85 -2.34 5.39 -9.19
N THR A 86 -3.63 5.74 -9.06
CA THR A 86 -4.34 5.74 -7.78
C THR A 86 -5.56 4.85 -7.89
N SER A 87 -5.68 3.87 -7.00
CA SER A 87 -6.81 2.94 -6.97
C SER A 87 -6.93 2.25 -5.61
N PRO A 88 -8.09 1.64 -5.29
CA PRO A 88 -8.27 0.83 -4.09
C PRO A 88 -7.54 -0.53 -4.13
N LEU A 89 -6.68 -0.79 -5.11
CA LEU A 89 -6.06 -2.11 -5.34
C LEU A 89 -5.28 -2.60 -4.12
N LEU A 90 -4.43 -1.75 -3.52
CA LEU A 90 -3.62 -2.14 -2.35
C LEU A 90 -4.51 -2.58 -1.18
N ILE A 91 -5.50 -1.78 -0.83
CA ILE A 91 -6.30 -2.04 0.37
C ILE A 91 -7.36 -3.12 0.12
N THR A 92 -8.11 -3.01 -0.97
CA THR A 92 -9.18 -3.95 -1.29
C THR A 92 -8.66 -5.25 -1.91
N GLY A 93 -7.92 -5.14 -3.02
CA GLY A 93 -7.50 -6.31 -3.82
C GLY A 93 -6.34 -7.10 -3.20
N ILE A 94 -5.54 -6.48 -2.32
CA ILE A 94 -4.40 -7.16 -1.70
C ILE A 94 -4.66 -7.40 -0.21
N LEU A 95 -4.80 -6.35 0.61
CA LEU A 95 -4.87 -6.50 2.06
C LEU A 95 -6.23 -7.08 2.52
N GLY A 96 -7.32 -6.65 1.91
CA GLY A 96 -8.65 -7.21 2.18
C GLY A 96 -8.72 -8.70 1.84
N VAL A 97 -8.19 -9.08 0.68
CA VAL A 97 -8.10 -10.49 0.26
C VAL A 97 -7.21 -11.27 1.23
N THR A 98 -6.03 -10.75 1.61
CA THR A 98 -5.11 -11.40 2.55
C THR A 98 -5.78 -11.70 3.90
N LEU A 99 -6.51 -10.74 4.48
CA LEU A 99 -7.23 -10.94 5.74
C LEU A 99 -8.36 -11.96 5.60
N LEU A 100 -9.16 -11.87 4.55
CA LEU A 100 -10.27 -12.80 4.34
C LEU A 100 -9.78 -14.21 4.06
N LYS A 101 -8.73 -14.41 3.26
CA LYS A 101 -8.09 -15.72 3.05
C LYS A 101 -7.62 -16.33 4.38
N SER A 102 -7.06 -15.53 5.27
CA SER A 102 -6.56 -15.97 6.59
C SER A 102 -7.68 -16.27 7.59
N SER A 103 -8.90 -15.77 7.39
CA SER A 103 -10.02 -16.01 8.29
C SER A 103 -10.48 -17.48 8.24
N SER A 104 -10.88 -18.02 9.39
CA SER A 104 -11.53 -19.32 9.49
C SER A 104 -13.03 -19.27 9.13
N SER A 105 -13.58 -18.07 8.93
CA SER A 105 -15.01 -17.88 8.60
C SER A 105 -15.31 -18.02 7.11
N ASN A 106 -15.84 -19.17 6.71
CA ASN A 106 -16.32 -19.36 5.34
C ASN A 106 -17.44 -18.39 4.95
N HIS A 107 -18.24 -17.92 5.91
CA HIS A 107 -19.29 -16.93 5.65
C HIS A 107 -18.75 -15.64 5.04
N TRP A 108 -17.71 -15.06 5.63
CA TRP A 108 -17.13 -13.81 5.13
C TRP A 108 -16.34 -14.00 3.83
N LYS A 109 -15.63 -15.13 3.70
CA LYS A 109 -14.97 -15.48 2.42
C LYS A 109 -15.97 -15.54 1.27
N ALA A 110 -17.01 -16.37 1.40
CA ALA A 110 -18.02 -16.55 0.36
C ALA A 110 -18.85 -15.29 0.07
N LYS A 111 -18.99 -14.41 1.06
CA LYS A 111 -19.74 -13.16 0.92
C LYS A 111 -18.96 -12.06 0.24
N ILE A 112 -17.67 -11.88 0.55
CA ILE A 112 -16.91 -10.69 0.17
C ILE A 112 -15.91 -10.96 -0.96
N LEU A 113 -15.19 -12.08 -0.95
CA LEU A 113 -14.18 -12.37 -1.96
C LEU A 113 -14.70 -12.33 -3.40
N PRO A 114 -15.90 -12.90 -3.72
CA PRO A 114 -16.48 -12.77 -5.05
C PRO A 114 -16.81 -11.31 -5.44
N LEU A 115 -17.21 -10.48 -4.47
CA LEU A 115 -17.50 -9.07 -4.72
C LEU A 115 -16.21 -8.27 -4.97
N ILE A 116 -15.12 -8.61 -4.29
CA ILE A 116 -13.81 -8.02 -4.57
C ILE A 116 -13.33 -8.42 -5.96
N ALA A 117 -13.41 -9.71 -6.32
CA ALA A 117 -13.02 -10.21 -7.63
C ALA A 117 -13.76 -9.53 -8.78
N GLN A 118 -15.03 -9.19 -8.56
CA GLN A 118 -15.87 -8.46 -9.52
C GLN A 118 -15.77 -6.93 -9.42
N GLY A 119 -14.92 -6.39 -8.52
CA GLY A 119 -14.82 -4.96 -8.27
C GLY A 119 -16.06 -4.28 -7.69
N LYS A 120 -17.04 -5.07 -7.21
CA LYS A 120 -18.33 -4.59 -6.70
C LYS A 120 -18.30 -4.08 -5.26
N THR A 121 -17.20 -4.27 -4.54
CA THR A 121 -17.01 -3.78 -3.19
C THR A 121 -15.62 -3.23 -3.00
N LYS A 122 -15.51 -2.19 -2.21
CA LYS A 122 -14.27 -1.60 -1.74
C LYS A 122 -14.22 -1.71 -0.21
N MET A 123 -13.05 -2.06 0.30
CA MET A 123 -12.82 -2.21 1.74
C MET A 123 -11.76 -1.23 2.20
N ALA A 124 -11.82 -0.84 3.46
CA ALA A 124 -10.72 -0.16 4.12
C ALA A 124 -10.36 -0.87 5.43
N ILE A 125 -9.10 -0.78 5.82
CA ILE A 125 -8.57 -1.43 7.01
C ILE A 125 -8.11 -0.34 7.99
N ALA A 126 -8.73 -0.32 9.16
CA ALA A 126 -8.56 0.72 10.16
C ALA A 126 -7.66 0.22 11.30
N ILE A 127 -6.37 0.59 11.26
CA ILE A 127 -5.31 0.12 12.17
C ILE A 127 -4.92 1.24 13.14
N ASP A 128 -4.34 2.31 12.62
CA ASP A 128 -3.66 3.34 13.40
C ASP A 128 -4.61 4.24 14.19
N GLU A 129 -4.19 4.65 15.39
CA GLU A 129 -4.92 5.55 16.28
C GLU A 129 -4.12 6.79 16.66
N THR A 130 -2.88 6.85 16.20
CA THR A 130 -1.96 7.97 16.43
C THR A 130 -1.55 8.62 15.11
N SER A 131 -0.96 9.81 15.18
CA SER A 131 -0.47 10.52 13.98
C SER A 131 0.69 9.82 13.28
N ARG A 132 1.43 8.98 14.00
CA ARG A 132 2.48 8.10 13.47
C ARG A 132 2.00 6.67 13.51
N HIS A 133 2.50 5.86 12.60
CA HIS A 133 2.22 4.42 12.60
C HIS A 133 2.75 3.77 13.89
N ASP A 134 1.84 3.25 14.70
CA ASP A 134 2.14 2.46 15.90
C ASP A 134 1.03 1.42 16.11
N PRO A 135 1.15 0.23 15.51
CA PRO A 135 0.12 -0.80 15.58
C PRO A 135 -0.01 -1.46 16.96
N GLN A 136 0.86 -1.12 17.92
CA GLN A 136 0.74 -1.59 19.30
C GLN A 136 -0.21 -0.73 20.13
N VAL A 137 -0.41 0.53 19.73
CA VAL A 137 -1.35 1.46 20.38
C VAL A 137 -2.75 1.23 19.83
N ILE A 138 -3.51 0.36 20.48
CA ILE A 138 -4.91 0.10 20.18
C ILE A 138 -5.75 0.47 21.40
N GLN A 139 -6.55 1.55 21.30
CA GLN A 139 -7.46 2.05 22.33
C GLN A 139 -8.92 1.81 21.94
N THR A 140 -9.20 1.59 20.65
CA THR A 140 -10.54 1.19 20.16
C THR A 140 -10.96 -0.11 20.81
N LYS A 141 -12.15 -0.10 21.45
CA LYS A 141 -12.66 -1.23 22.24
C LYS A 141 -13.92 -1.82 21.65
N LEU A 142 -13.99 -3.14 21.69
CA LEU A 142 -15.17 -3.94 21.41
C LEU A 142 -15.67 -4.52 22.74
N THR A 143 -16.68 -3.91 23.34
CA THR A 143 -17.16 -4.26 24.69
C THR A 143 -18.43 -5.09 24.62
N PRO A 144 -18.53 -6.24 25.31
CA PRO A 144 -19.75 -7.03 25.41
C PRO A 144 -20.89 -6.22 26.05
N LYS A 145 -22.09 -6.29 25.44
CA LYS A 145 -23.29 -5.62 25.95
C LYS A 145 -24.57 -6.37 25.56
N ALA A 146 -25.26 -6.93 26.53
CA ALA A 146 -26.57 -7.58 26.36
C ALA A 146 -26.62 -8.66 25.23
N GLY A 147 -25.60 -9.50 25.14
CA GLY A 147 -25.52 -10.59 24.14
C GLY A 147 -24.98 -10.18 22.77
N GLU A 148 -24.64 -8.91 22.59
CA GLU A 148 -23.97 -8.35 21.43
C GLU A 148 -22.68 -7.62 21.90
N TYR A 149 -22.06 -6.87 20.99
CA TYR A 149 -20.91 -6.03 21.30
C TYR A 149 -21.17 -4.59 20.89
N VAL A 150 -20.42 -3.69 21.47
CA VAL A 150 -20.42 -2.26 21.14
C VAL A 150 -18.99 -1.83 20.84
N LEU A 151 -18.77 -1.29 19.63
CA LEU A 151 -17.49 -0.77 19.19
C LEU A 151 -17.43 0.74 19.44
N ASN A 152 -16.38 1.16 20.17
CA ASN A 152 -16.09 2.57 20.46
C ASN A 152 -14.61 2.85 20.25
N GLY A 153 -14.29 3.99 19.61
CA GLY A 153 -12.91 4.42 19.40
C GLY A 153 -12.74 5.31 18.19
N THR A 154 -11.48 5.60 17.87
CA THR A 154 -11.12 6.44 16.72
C THR A 154 -9.96 5.82 15.99
N LYS A 155 -10.04 5.77 14.66
CA LYS A 155 -8.97 5.35 13.78
C LYS A 155 -8.55 6.48 12.87
N LEU A 156 -7.24 6.61 12.66
CA LEU A 156 -6.63 7.67 11.86
C LEU A 156 -5.97 7.10 10.61
N ASN A 157 -5.77 7.94 9.62
CA ASN A 157 -5.03 7.62 8.39
C ASN A 157 -5.54 6.38 7.64
N VAL A 158 -6.84 6.11 7.73
CA VAL A 158 -7.45 4.95 7.06
C VAL A 158 -7.48 5.20 5.55
N VAL A 159 -6.61 4.49 4.82
CA VAL A 159 -6.52 4.59 3.35
C VAL A 159 -7.81 4.09 2.74
N ASP A 160 -8.31 4.78 1.72
CA ASP A 160 -9.56 4.50 1.00
C ASP A 160 -10.83 4.52 1.88
N GLY A 161 -10.74 5.02 3.11
CA GLY A 161 -11.87 5.05 4.04
C GLY A 161 -13.08 5.83 3.52
N GLN A 162 -12.88 6.85 2.67
CA GLN A 162 -13.94 7.67 2.09
C GLN A 162 -14.77 6.95 1.03
N VAL A 163 -14.27 5.86 0.46
CA VAL A 163 -14.92 5.13 -0.63
C VAL A 163 -15.24 3.67 -0.28
N ALA A 164 -14.89 3.26 0.92
CA ALA A 164 -15.11 1.90 1.37
C ALA A 164 -16.60 1.62 1.65
N ASP A 165 -17.07 0.47 1.21
CA ASP A 165 -18.40 -0.06 1.53
C ASP A 165 -18.41 -0.72 2.92
N SER A 166 -17.23 -1.17 3.38
CA SER A 166 -17.04 -1.78 4.69
C SER A 166 -15.64 -1.52 5.24
N PHE A 167 -15.54 -1.50 6.57
CA PHE A 167 -14.30 -1.36 7.30
C PHE A 167 -13.95 -2.66 8.03
N ILE A 168 -12.68 -3.07 7.98
CA ILE A 168 -12.14 -4.02 8.95
C ILE A 168 -11.42 -3.19 10.01
N VAL A 169 -11.93 -3.20 11.22
CA VAL A 169 -11.45 -2.39 12.34
C VAL A 169 -10.68 -3.29 13.30
N ILE A 170 -9.43 -2.92 13.58
CA ILE A 170 -8.63 -3.56 14.62
C ILE A 170 -9.01 -2.94 15.97
N ALA A 171 -9.49 -3.74 16.90
CA ALA A 171 -9.93 -3.31 18.21
C ALA A 171 -9.41 -4.24 19.30
N LYS A 172 -9.55 -3.85 20.56
CA LYS A 172 -9.34 -4.71 21.72
C LYS A 172 -10.67 -5.17 22.28
N ILE A 173 -10.74 -6.47 22.57
CA ILE A 173 -11.84 -7.07 23.33
C ILE A 173 -11.33 -7.39 24.74
N PRO A 174 -12.07 -7.06 25.83
CA PRO A 174 -11.66 -7.38 27.18
C PRO A 174 -11.46 -8.87 27.38
N GLY A 175 -10.43 -9.27 28.14
CA GLY A 175 -10.20 -10.65 28.54
C GLY A 175 -11.40 -11.23 29.28
N GLU A 176 -11.59 -12.55 29.16
CA GLU A 176 -12.75 -13.24 29.77
C GLU A 176 -12.74 -13.19 31.30
N LYS A 177 -11.56 -13.10 31.92
CA LYS A 177 -11.39 -13.05 33.36
C LYS A 177 -10.77 -11.73 33.82
N PRO A 178 -11.11 -11.25 35.03
CA PRO A 178 -10.42 -10.11 35.62
C PRO A 178 -8.91 -10.36 35.67
N LYS A 179 -8.11 -9.42 35.11
CA LYS A 179 -6.64 -9.46 34.98
C LYS A 179 -6.09 -10.21 33.75
N GLU A 180 -6.91 -10.81 32.89
CA GLU A 180 -6.44 -11.22 31.56
C GLU A 180 -6.23 -9.99 30.69
N PRO A 181 -5.17 -9.94 29.85
CA PRO A 181 -4.97 -8.84 28.93
C PRO A 181 -6.10 -8.80 27.90
N ASP A 182 -6.42 -7.59 27.43
CA ASP A 182 -7.34 -7.40 26.31
C ASP A 182 -6.74 -8.03 25.04
N ASP A 183 -7.54 -8.80 24.32
CA ASP A 183 -7.14 -9.43 23.06
C ASP A 183 -7.41 -8.52 21.86
N ILE A 184 -6.52 -8.61 20.85
CA ILE A 184 -6.76 -7.95 19.56
C ILE A 184 -7.84 -8.73 18.80
N CYS A 185 -8.80 -8.00 18.25
CA CYS A 185 -9.82 -8.55 17.37
C CYS A 185 -9.97 -7.73 16.09
N PHE A 186 -10.52 -8.36 15.06
CA PHE A 186 -10.81 -7.76 13.76
C PHE A 186 -12.31 -7.77 13.54
N VAL A 187 -12.90 -6.60 13.36
CA VAL A 187 -14.35 -6.43 13.27
C VAL A 187 -14.73 -5.90 11.90
N ILE A 188 -15.62 -6.57 11.18
CA ILE A 188 -16.18 -6.08 9.92
C ILE A 188 -17.44 -5.28 10.21
N VAL A 189 -17.46 -4.01 9.80
CA VAL A 189 -18.63 -3.12 9.88
C VAL A 189 -18.91 -2.47 8.54
N GLY A 190 -20.16 -2.32 8.17
CA GLY A 190 -20.58 -1.58 6.99
C GLY A 190 -20.36 -0.08 7.17
N SER A 191 -19.95 0.63 6.13
CA SER A 191 -19.66 2.06 6.21
C SER A 191 -20.87 2.92 6.59
N ASN A 192 -22.08 2.45 6.24
CA ASN A 192 -23.34 3.13 6.56
C ASN A 192 -23.94 2.74 7.92
N GLN A 193 -23.21 1.95 8.73
CA GLN A 193 -23.72 1.47 10.01
C GLN A 193 -23.85 2.65 10.99
N LYS A 194 -24.97 2.69 11.72
CA LYS A 194 -25.24 3.77 12.71
C LYS A 194 -24.12 3.85 13.75
N GLY A 195 -23.67 5.06 14.05
CA GLY A 195 -22.60 5.32 15.01
C GLY A 195 -21.21 5.46 14.39
N ILE A 196 -21.09 5.34 13.06
CA ILE A 196 -19.82 5.57 12.34
C ILE A 196 -19.84 6.97 11.73
N SER A 197 -18.77 7.73 11.99
CA SER A 197 -18.51 9.02 11.34
C SER A 197 -17.19 8.97 10.59
N VAL A 198 -17.19 9.46 9.35
CA VAL A 198 -16.03 9.48 8.46
C VAL A 198 -15.63 10.93 8.17
N LYS A 199 -14.37 11.28 8.47
CA LYS A 199 -13.81 12.59 8.14
C LYS A 199 -12.64 12.37 7.16
N ASN A 200 -12.74 12.96 5.99
CA ASN A 200 -11.74 12.81 4.94
C ASN A 200 -10.55 13.75 5.13
N ASN A 201 -9.35 13.26 4.81
CA ASN A 201 -8.10 14.00 4.82
C ASN A 201 -7.45 13.89 3.44
N LEU A 202 -7.04 15.02 2.88
CA LEU A 202 -6.29 15.07 1.62
C LEU A 202 -4.79 14.88 1.91
N LEU A 203 -4.15 14.00 1.18
CA LEU A 203 -2.70 13.80 1.22
C LEU A 203 -2.00 14.65 0.17
N ILE A 204 -0.71 14.90 0.36
CA ILE A 204 0.08 15.75 -0.55
C ILE A 204 0.21 15.18 -1.97
N ASP A 205 -0.02 13.88 -2.15
CA ASP A 205 0.01 13.17 -3.43
C ASP A 205 -1.38 13.00 -4.08
N SER A 206 -2.37 13.76 -3.61
CA SER A 206 -3.76 13.77 -4.09
C SER A 206 -4.60 12.54 -3.72
N ARG A 207 -4.02 11.52 -3.08
CA ARG A 207 -4.80 10.44 -2.45
C ARG A 207 -5.53 10.98 -1.21
N LYS A 208 -6.51 10.23 -0.76
CA LYS A 208 -7.26 10.56 0.46
C LYS A 208 -7.17 9.45 1.48
N THR A 209 -7.18 9.83 2.75
CA THR A 209 -7.39 8.94 3.89
C THR A 209 -8.58 9.44 4.68
N SER A 210 -9.03 8.64 5.64
CA SER A 210 -10.11 9.04 6.53
C SER A 210 -9.72 8.86 8.00
N SER A 211 -10.28 9.72 8.84
CA SER A 211 -10.41 9.45 10.28
C SER A 211 -11.79 8.88 10.52
N LEU A 212 -11.85 7.73 11.17
CA LEU A 212 -13.10 7.04 11.50
C LEU A 212 -13.37 7.16 13.00
N ILE A 213 -14.58 7.57 13.36
CA ILE A 213 -15.03 7.65 14.75
C ILE A 213 -16.19 6.65 14.92
N PHE A 214 -16.04 5.77 15.90
CA PHE A 214 -17.03 4.76 16.27
C PHE A 214 -17.64 5.15 17.61
N SER A 215 -18.95 5.39 17.64
CA SER A 215 -19.72 5.77 18.81
C SER A 215 -20.90 4.82 18.98
N ASP A 216 -20.80 3.93 19.93
CA ASP A 216 -21.80 2.90 20.25
C ASP A 216 -22.25 2.08 19.03
N VAL A 217 -21.31 1.70 18.16
CA VAL A 217 -21.61 0.89 16.98
C VAL A 217 -21.92 -0.53 17.44
N LYS A 218 -23.13 -1.00 17.15
CA LYS A 218 -23.56 -2.37 17.49
C LYS A 218 -22.87 -3.38 16.60
N VAL A 219 -22.30 -4.41 17.20
CA VAL A 219 -21.56 -5.47 16.51
C VAL A 219 -22.08 -6.82 17.01
N THR A 220 -22.37 -7.73 16.10
CA THR A 220 -22.73 -9.12 16.39
C THR A 220 -21.48 -10.02 16.39
N ASP A 221 -21.53 -11.17 17.04
CA ASP A 221 -20.43 -12.16 17.02
C ASP A 221 -20.01 -12.54 15.59
N LYS A 222 -20.95 -12.59 14.65
CA LYS A 222 -20.68 -12.90 13.23
C LYS A 222 -19.81 -11.86 12.53
N GLN A 223 -19.74 -10.62 13.03
CA GLN A 223 -18.93 -9.55 12.48
C GLN A 223 -17.49 -9.56 12.99
N ILE A 224 -17.20 -10.40 14.00
CA ILE A 224 -15.85 -10.62 14.48
C ILE A 224 -15.20 -11.69 13.62
N LEU A 225 -14.10 -11.34 12.95
CA LEU A 225 -13.32 -12.30 12.18
C LEU A 225 -12.58 -13.24 13.13
N LYS A 226 -12.71 -14.53 12.88
CA LYS A 226 -12.02 -15.59 13.61
C LYS A 226 -10.89 -16.15 12.75
N PHE A 227 -9.78 -16.49 13.39
CA PHE A 227 -8.60 -17.01 12.72
C PHE A 227 -8.13 -18.29 13.44
N ASN A 228 -7.35 -19.13 12.75
CA ASN A 228 -6.70 -20.29 13.35
C ASN A 228 -5.38 -19.94 14.03
N GLU A 229 -4.86 -18.74 13.76
CA GLU A 229 -3.66 -18.16 14.35
C GLU A 229 -4.04 -17.05 15.34
N SER A 230 -3.08 -16.57 16.14
CA SER A 230 -3.32 -15.41 17.01
C SER A 230 -3.60 -14.15 16.20
N SER A 231 -4.42 -13.26 16.73
CA SER A 231 -4.73 -11.98 16.08
C SER A 231 -3.48 -11.11 15.86
N GLU A 232 -2.49 -11.19 16.75
CA GLU A 232 -1.20 -10.54 16.61
C GLU A 232 -0.43 -11.07 15.39
N SER A 233 -0.40 -12.41 15.20
CA SER A 233 0.23 -13.04 14.02
C SER A 233 -0.43 -12.55 12.74
N ILE A 234 -1.76 -12.51 12.70
CA ILE A 234 -2.53 -12.03 11.56
C ILE A 234 -2.25 -10.54 11.28
N LEU A 235 -2.19 -9.70 12.32
CA LEU A 235 -1.85 -8.29 12.17
C LEU A 235 -0.42 -8.11 11.61
N GLN A 236 0.54 -8.89 12.11
CA GLN A 236 1.91 -8.87 11.61
C GLN A 236 2.00 -9.31 10.14
N LYS A 237 1.28 -10.37 9.77
CA LYS A 237 1.19 -10.85 8.38
C LYS A 237 0.58 -9.79 7.47
N LEU A 238 -0.50 -9.14 7.89
CA LEU A 238 -1.14 -8.04 7.16
C LEU A 238 -0.18 -6.88 6.91
N LEU A 239 0.51 -6.42 7.97
CA LEU A 239 1.46 -5.31 7.89
C LEU A 239 2.67 -5.65 7.04
N SER A 240 3.18 -6.89 7.12
CA SER A 240 4.27 -7.35 6.28
C SER A 240 3.87 -7.38 4.80
N THR A 241 2.68 -7.88 4.49
CA THR A 241 2.11 -7.86 3.14
C THR A 241 2.00 -6.42 2.63
N ALA A 242 1.41 -5.49 3.42
CA ALA A 242 1.28 -4.09 3.06
C ALA A 242 2.64 -3.45 2.72
N ASN A 243 3.65 -3.69 3.55
CA ASN A 243 4.98 -3.11 3.38
C ASN A 243 5.74 -3.69 2.19
N ILE A 244 5.54 -4.97 1.86
CA ILE A 244 6.13 -5.59 0.66
C ILE A 244 5.57 -4.95 -0.60
N TYR A 245 4.25 -4.76 -0.71
CA TYR A 245 3.64 -4.14 -1.88
C TYR A 245 3.92 -2.64 -1.99
N LEU A 246 3.99 -1.93 -0.86
CA LEU A 246 4.48 -0.54 -0.85
C LEU A 246 5.94 -0.45 -1.26
N SER A 247 6.76 -1.47 -0.97
CA SER A 247 8.14 -1.53 -1.44
C SER A 247 8.22 -1.66 -2.96
N ALA A 248 7.31 -2.41 -3.58
CA ALA A 248 7.20 -2.48 -5.03
C ALA A 248 6.75 -1.14 -5.64
N GLU A 249 5.73 -0.48 -5.07
CA GLU A 249 5.31 0.87 -5.48
C GLU A 249 6.45 1.88 -5.37
N LEU A 250 7.18 1.91 -4.24
CA LEU A 250 8.31 2.81 -4.02
C LEU A 250 9.46 2.57 -5.00
N LEU A 251 9.72 1.31 -5.34
CA LEU A 251 10.72 0.97 -6.37
C LEU A 251 10.31 1.53 -7.73
N GLY A 252 9.05 1.36 -8.15
CA GLY A 252 8.54 1.93 -9.39
C GLY A 252 8.65 3.46 -9.45
N ILE A 253 8.33 4.14 -8.34
CA ILE A 253 8.52 5.59 -8.20
C ILE A 253 9.99 5.97 -8.42
N ALA A 254 10.92 5.24 -7.80
CA ALA A 254 12.36 5.51 -7.93
C ALA A 254 12.87 5.30 -9.35
N GLU A 255 12.47 4.21 -9.99
CA GLU A 255 12.84 3.89 -11.38
C GLU A 255 12.39 4.99 -12.34
N LYS A 256 11.13 5.44 -12.24
CA LYS A 256 10.61 6.47 -13.13
C LYS A 256 11.21 7.85 -12.85
N ALA A 257 11.41 8.21 -11.60
CA ALA A 257 12.10 9.44 -11.24
C ALA A 257 13.54 9.46 -11.80
N PHE A 258 14.24 8.33 -11.72
CA PHE A 258 15.58 8.16 -12.31
C PHE A 258 15.55 8.26 -13.83
N GLU A 259 14.62 7.57 -14.50
CA GLU A 259 14.46 7.61 -15.95
C GLU A 259 14.26 9.05 -16.46
N LEU A 260 13.31 9.79 -15.86
CA LEU A 260 13.04 11.19 -16.20
C LEU A 260 14.27 12.07 -16.01
N THR A 261 15.01 11.84 -14.93
CA THR A 261 16.25 12.56 -14.64
C THR A 261 17.31 12.27 -15.70
N MET A 262 17.50 11.00 -16.09
CA MET A 262 18.46 10.63 -17.13
C MET A 262 18.10 11.22 -18.50
N GLN A 263 16.82 11.25 -18.85
CA GLN A 263 16.35 11.90 -20.06
C GLN A 263 16.67 13.41 -20.06
N TYR A 264 16.43 14.08 -18.93
CA TYR A 264 16.73 15.51 -18.80
C TYR A 264 18.24 15.78 -18.90
N LEU A 265 19.09 15.01 -18.22
CA LEU A 265 20.55 15.17 -18.27
C LEU A 265 21.11 15.00 -19.70
N LYS A 266 20.51 14.12 -20.49
CA LYS A 266 20.90 13.86 -21.90
C LYS A 266 20.41 14.95 -22.86
N THR A 267 19.36 15.69 -22.52
CA THR A 267 18.74 16.67 -23.43
C THR A 267 19.11 18.11 -23.09
N ARG A 268 19.19 18.46 -21.80
CA ARG A 268 19.47 19.84 -21.34
C ARG A 268 20.90 20.27 -21.64
N SER A 269 21.07 21.43 -22.23
CA SER A 269 22.38 22.05 -22.47
C SER A 269 22.59 23.28 -21.58
N GLN A 270 23.76 23.40 -20.96
CA GLN A 270 24.27 24.55 -20.21
C GLN A 270 25.80 24.62 -20.38
N PHE A 271 26.37 25.80 -20.31
CA PHE A 271 27.82 26.01 -20.45
C PHE A 271 28.39 25.43 -21.76
N GLY A 272 27.59 25.43 -22.82
CA GLY A 272 27.99 24.95 -24.13
C GLY A 272 27.94 23.42 -24.34
N VAL A 273 27.57 22.63 -23.34
CA VAL A 273 27.53 21.16 -23.41
C VAL A 273 26.25 20.60 -22.82
N LYS A 274 25.98 19.32 -23.06
CA LYS A 274 24.91 18.59 -22.35
C LYS A 274 25.30 18.46 -20.88
N ILE A 275 24.36 18.75 -19.95
CA ILE A 275 24.68 18.73 -18.52
C ILE A 275 25.06 17.33 -18.04
N GLY A 276 24.57 16.26 -18.67
CA GLY A 276 24.96 14.89 -18.39
C GLY A 276 26.42 14.55 -18.69
N SER A 277 27.20 15.46 -19.33
CA SER A 277 28.63 15.30 -19.49
C SER A 277 29.46 15.70 -18.25
N PHE A 278 28.85 16.38 -17.27
CA PHE A 278 29.57 16.75 -16.04
C PHE A 278 29.71 15.55 -15.11
N GLN A 279 30.96 15.21 -14.75
CA GLN A 279 31.28 14.05 -13.91
C GLN A 279 30.53 14.06 -12.57
N ALA A 280 30.32 15.23 -11.93
CA ALA A 280 29.57 15.32 -10.68
C ALA A 280 28.14 14.76 -10.80
N LEU A 281 27.45 15.00 -11.93
CA LEU A 281 26.12 14.46 -12.18
C LEU A 281 26.17 12.97 -12.58
N GLN A 282 27.19 12.56 -13.33
CA GLN A 282 27.40 11.16 -13.70
C GLN A 282 27.61 10.26 -12.47
N HIS A 283 28.44 10.70 -11.51
CA HIS A 283 28.70 9.93 -10.29
C HIS A 283 27.44 9.82 -9.41
N ARG A 284 26.65 10.89 -9.27
CA ARG A 284 25.37 10.86 -8.55
C ARG A 284 24.37 9.90 -9.23
N ALA A 285 24.27 9.97 -10.55
CA ALA A 285 23.41 9.06 -11.31
C ALA A 285 23.85 7.60 -11.21
N ALA A 286 25.15 7.32 -11.27
CA ALA A 286 25.68 5.95 -11.14
C ALA A 286 25.40 5.36 -9.76
N ASN A 287 25.60 6.14 -8.68
CA ASN A 287 25.27 5.71 -7.33
C ASN A 287 23.77 5.42 -7.18
N LEU A 288 22.91 6.29 -7.71
CA LEU A 288 21.47 6.12 -7.64
C LEU A 288 21.01 4.87 -8.41
N TRP A 289 21.58 4.65 -9.59
CA TRP A 289 21.32 3.44 -10.37
C TRP A 289 21.67 2.17 -9.60
N ALA A 290 22.85 2.13 -8.99
CA ALA A 290 23.29 0.97 -8.20
C ALA A 290 22.32 0.69 -7.01
N GLU A 291 21.86 1.74 -6.34
CA GLU A 291 20.88 1.62 -5.25
C GLU A 291 19.53 1.07 -5.74
N ILE A 292 19.04 1.49 -6.93
CA ILE A 292 17.82 0.99 -7.54
C ILE A 292 17.95 -0.50 -7.88
N GLU A 293 19.09 -0.93 -8.42
CA GLU A 293 19.33 -2.35 -8.73
C GLU A 293 19.33 -3.23 -7.46
N LEU A 294 19.90 -2.73 -6.35
CA LEU A 294 19.77 -3.40 -5.04
C LEU A 294 18.30 -3.41 -4.57
N GLY A 295 17.54 -2.35 -4.85
CA GLY A 295 16.11 -2.25 -4.58
C GLY A 295 15.31 -3.34 -5.30
N LYS A 296 15.58 -3.59 -6.58
CA LYS A 296 14.94 -4.67 -7.36
C LYS A 296 15.13 -6.03 -6.70
N SER A 297 16.35 -6.33 -6.27
CA SER A 297 16.69 -7.61 -5.65
C SER A 297 15.94 -7.83 -4.33
N ILE A 298 15.86 -6.81 -3.46
CA ILE A 298 15.18 -6.96 -2.17
C ILE A 298 13.66 -7.02 -2.32
N VAL A 299 13.07 -6.26 -3.26
CA VAL A 299 11.63 -6.31 -3.55
C VAL A 299 11.23 -7.68 -4.09
N LEU A 300 11.98 -8.22 -5.06
CA LEU A 300 11.69 -9.54 -5.61
C LEU A 300 11.83 -10.63 -4.53
N LYS A 301 12.86 -10.55 -3.67
CA LYS A 301 12.98 -11.45 -2.52
C LYS A 301 11.77 -11.36 -1.60
N ALA A 302 11.32 -10.14 -1.29
CA ALA A 302 10.18 -9.91 -0.41
C ALA A 302 8.86 -10.45 -0.99
N LEU A 303 8.61 -10.26 -2.27
CA LEU A 303 7.44 -10.81 -2.95
C LEU A 303 7.47 -12.35 -2.96
N ARG A 304 8.61 -12.97 -3.28
CA ARG A 304 8.76 -14.43 -3.20
C ARG A 304 8.52 -14.98 -1.79
N SER A 305 8.91 -14.23 -0.76
CA SER A 305 8.69 -14.67 0.62
C SER A 305 7.20 -14.76 1.01
N LEU A 306 6.32 -14.04 0.29
CA LEU A 306 4.86 -14.18 0.42
C LEU A 306 4.36 -15.48 -0.21
N ASP A 307 4.86 -15.83 -1.40
CA ASP A 307 4.47 -17.06 -2.12
C ASP A 307 5.04 -18.32 -1.42
N GLU A 308 6.26 -18.24 -0.89
CA GLU A 308 6.95 -19.34 -0.20
C GLU A 308 6.57 -19.46 1.29
N ILE A 309 5.78 -18.52 1.83
CA ILE A 309 5.41 -18.43 3.26
C ILE A 309 6.67 -18.49 4.15
N ASP A 310 7.64 -17.60 3.85
CA ASP A 310 8.94 -17.59 4.54
C ASP A 310 8.76 -17.19 6.02
N LYS A 311 9.40 -17.95 6.92
CA LYS A 311 9.37 -17.70 8.37
C LYS A 311 9.95 -16.32 8.75
N ASP A 312 10.87 -15.80 7.97
CA ASP A 312 11.53 -14.50 8.16
C ASP A 312 10.78 -13.32 7.47
N ILE A 313 9.56 -13.55 7.00
CA ILE A 313 8.79 -12.58 6.20
C ILE A 313 8.68 -11.20 6.86
N ASN A 314 8.50 -11.13 8.18
CA ASN A 314 8.40 -9.87 8.92
C ASN A 314 9.70 -9.05 8.84
N LYS A 315 10.84 -9.72 8.94
CA LYS A 315 12.16 -9.11 8.82
C LYS A 315 12.41 -8.67 7.37
N ILE A 316 12.15 -9.56 6.41
CA ILE A 316 12.33 -9.28 4.97
C ILE A 316 11.46 -8.10 4.55
N ALA A 317 10.20 -8.03 4.97
CA ALA A 317 9.29 -6.92 4.70
C ALA A 317 9.83 -5.59 5.24
N SER A 318 10.33 -5.59 6.49
CA SER A 318 10.91 -4.38 7.09
C SER A 318 12.19 -3.94 6.37
N MET A 319 13.06 -4.88 6.00
CA MET A 319 14.27 -4.57 5.20
C MET A 319 13.91 -3.99 3.83
N ALA A 320 12.94 -4.58 3.13
CA ALA A 320 12.49 -4.11 1.81
C ALA A 320 11.90 -2.71 1.92
N LYS A 321 11.00 -2.47 2.88
CA LYS A 321 10.37 -1.15 3.08
C LYS A 321 11.38 -0.07 3.49
N ALA A 322 12.29 -0.36 4.40
CA ALA A 322 13.35 0.58 4.79
C ALA A 322 14.24 0.96 3.59
N LYS A 323 14.70 -0.05 2.83
CA LYS A 323 15.60 0.16 1.68
C LYS A 323 14.91 0.94 0.56
N THR A 324 13.72 0.51 0.12
CA THR A 324 13.01 1.15 -1.00
C THR A 324 12.50 2.55 -0.66
N SER A 325 12.08 2.78 0.60
CA SER A 325 11.75 4.12 1.08
C SER A 325 12.93 5.08 0.93
N LYS A 326 14.13 4.65 1.30
CA LYS A 326 15.34 5.48 1.17
C LYS A 326 15.75 5.69 -0.28
N ILE A 327 15.63 4.66 -1.11
CA ILE A 327 15.91 4.74 -2.55
C ILE A 327 14.95 5.73 -3.21
N ALA A 328 13.63 5.62 -2.98
CA ALA A 328 12.64 6.52 -3.56
C ALA A 328 12.83 7.97 -3.09
N GLU A 329 13.13 8.18 -1.80
CA GLU A 329 13.48 9.50 -1.28
C GLU A 329 14.70 10.10 -2.00
N ASN A 330 15.78 9.33 -2.14
CA ASN A 330 16.98 9.77 -2.81
C ASN A 330 16.72 10.03 -4.30
N ALA A 331 16.05 9.11 -5.01
CA ALA A 331 15.78 9.24 -6.44
C ALA A 331 14.97 10.50 -6.76
N THR A 332 13.95 10.78 -5.97
CA THR A 332 13.09 11.94 -6.19
C THR A 332 13.76 13.26 -5.80
N ASN A 333 14.52 13.28 -4.68
CA ASN A 333 15.29 14.47 -4.27
C ASN A 333 16.39 14.79 -5.29
N GLU A 334 17.17 13.77 -5.71
CA GLU A 334 18.20 13.93 -6.75
C GLU A 334 17.58 14.35 -8.09
N GLY A 335 16.41 13.79 -8.41
CA GLY A 335 15.65 14.19 -9.58
C GLY A 335 15.34 15.70 -9.55
N ILE A 336 14.74 16.21 -8.48
CA ILE A 336 14.47 17.65 -8.34
C ILE A 336 15.76 18.47 -8.45
N GLN A 337 16.80 18.07 -7.74
CA GLN A 337 18.08 18.79 -7.73
C GLN A 337 18.71 18.85 -9.13
N MET A 338 18.72 17.72 -9.87
CA MET A 338 19.35 17.64 -11.18
C MET A 338 18.53 18.34 -12.29
N HIS A 339 17.23 18.54 -12.10
CA HIS A 339 16.40 19.37 -12.98
C HIS A 339 16.57 20.86 -12.70
N GLY A 340 17.10 21.27 -11.55
CA GLY A 340 17.25 22.66 -11.15
C GLY A 340 15.90 23.37 -11.01
N GLY A 341 15.83 24.63 -11.46
CA GLY A 341 14.62 25.47 -11.29
C GLY A 341 13.32 24.81 -11.76
N ILE A 342 13.33 24.14 -12.91
CA ILE A 342 12.12 23.50 -13.46
C ILE A 342 11.63 22.33 -12.57
N GLY A 343 12.52 21.65 -11.86
CA GLY A 343 12.18 20.57 -10.93
C GLY A 343 11.34 21.03 -9.73
N MET A 344 11.35 22.32 -9.44
CA MET A 344 10.55 22.94 -8.37
C MET A 344 9.18 23.45 -8.85
N THR A 345 8.94 23.45 -10.14
CA THR A 345 7.69 23.96 -10.72
C THR A 345 6.66 22.86 -10.89
N ASP A 346 5.38 23.25 -11.01
CA ASP A 346 4.30 22.32 -11.33
C ASP A 346 4.27 21.95 -12.83
N GLU A 347 5.08 22.60 -13.65
CA GLU A 347 5.19 22.30 -15.08
C GLU A 347 5.88 20.95 -15.33
N PHE A 348 6.81 20.57 -14.45
CA PHE A 348 7.57 19.33 -14.58
C PHE A 348 7.14 18.26 -13.56
N TYR A 349 7.08 17.01 -14.01
CA TYR A 349 6.43 15.93 -13.29
C TYR A 349 7.17 15.40 -12.06
N ILE A 350 8.47 15.68 -11.90
CA ILE A 350 9.31 15.10 -10.84
C ILE A 350 8.76 15.39 -9.44
N GLY A 351 8.10 16.53 -9.24
CA GLY A 351 7.46 16.91 -8.00
C GLY A 351 6.32 15.97 -7.57
N PHE A 352 5.59 15.38 -8.52
CA PHE A 352 4.54 14.40 -8.22
C PHE A 352 5.13 13.10 -7.67
N TYR A 353 6.27 12.66 -8.22
CA TYR A 353 6.99 11.47 -7.73
C TYR A 353 7.50 11.68 -6.32
N LEU A 354 8.03 12.87 -5.99
CA LEU A 354 8.44 13.20 -4.62
C LEU A 354 7.26 13.13 -3.64
N LYS A 355 6.13 13.72 -3.99
CA LYS A 355 4.92 13.71 -3.16
C LYS A 355 4.41 12.29 -2.92
N ARG A 356 4.34 11.47 -4.00
CA ARG A 356 3.93 10.07 -3.91
C ARG A 356 4.92 9.25 -3.08
N ALA A 357 6.23 9.41 -3.27
CA ALA A 357 7.25 8.75 -2.48
C ALA A 357 7.10 9.05 -0.99
N LYS A 358 6.85 10.32 -0.62
CA LYS A 358 6.64 10.71 0.79
C LYS A 358 5.42 10.05 1.40
N VAL A 359 4.29 10.00 0.69
CA VAL A 359 3.09 9.34 1.21
C VAL A 359 3.29 7.84 1.34
N SER A 360 3.75 7.15 0.27
CA SER A 360 3.97 5.70 0.30
C SER A 360 5.04 5.27 1.32
N GLN A 361 6.04 6.14 1.57
CA GLN A 361 7.04 5.96 2.62
C GLN A 361 6.42 5.98 4.02
N MET A 362 5.49 6.90 4.29
CA MET A 362 4.89 7.08 5.63
C MET A 362 3.82 6.04 5.96
N LEU A 363 3.15 5.48 4.96
CA LEU A 363 2.12 4.46 5.16
C LEU A 363 2.73 3.20 5.80
N PHE A 364 2.09 2.74 6.89
CA PHE A 364 2.47 1.55 7.67
C PHE A 364 3.93 1.56 8.17
N GLY A 365 4.44 2.74 8.51
CA GLY A 365 5.77 2.97 9.07
C GLY A 365 6.79 3.53 8.07
N ASP A 366 7.57 4.50 8.53
CA ASP A 366 8.64 5.09 7.74
C ASP A 366 9.91 4.23 7.72
N TRP A 367 10.92 4.66 6.96
CA TRP A 367 12.15 3.90 6.84
C TRP A 367 12.92 3.73 8.16
N LYS A 368 12.80 4.67 9.09
CA LYS A 368 13.45 4.58 10.42
C LYS A 368 12.76 3.52 11.28
N TYR A 369 11.43 3.55 11.32
CA TYR A 369 10.63 2.53 11.99
C TYR A 369 10.98 1.14 11.47
N HIS A 370 11.07 0.96 10.16
CA HIS A 370 11.37 -0.34 9.56
C HIS A 370 12.82 -0.76 9.72
N LEU A 371 13.77 0.19 9.77
CA LEU A 371 15.17 -0.13 10.06
C LEU A 371 15.34 -0.63 11.49
N ASP A 372 14.74 0.05 12.46
CA ASP A 372 14.72 -0.34 13.87
C ASP A 372 14.06 -1.71 14.05
N ARG A 373 12.89 -1.91 13.43
CA ARG A 373 12.18 -3.19 13.44
C ARG A 373 13.01 -4.33 12.83
N ALA A 374 13.70 -4.10 11.72
CA ALA A 374 14.56 -5.10 11.10
C ALA A 374 15.74 -5.47 12.00
N ALA A 375 16.35 -4.49 12.67
CA ALA A 375 17.40 -4.72 13.66
C ALA A 375 16.89 -5.56 14.83
N TYR A 376 15.76 -5.18 15.43
CA TYR A 376 15.11 -5.96 16.50
C TYR A 376 14.83 -7.41 16.08
N LEU A 377 14.26 -7.63 14.89
CA LEU A 377 13.96 -8.97 14.35
C LEU A 377 15.24 -9.75 13.97
N SER A 378 16.39 -9.10 13.93
CA SER A 378 17.71 -9.72 13.72
C SER A 378 18.46 -10.00 15.02
N GLY A 379 17.88 -9.65 16.20
CA GLY A 379 18.44 -9.91 17.51
C GLY A 379 19.34 -8.80 18.06
N TYR A 380 19.24 -7.57 17.54
CA TYR A 380 19.94 -6.37 18.00
C TYR A 380 19.08 -5.53 18.94
#